data_4cd585e873cda3411db8c98b861dfc03
#
_entry.id   4cd585e873cda3411db8c98b861dfc03
#
_cell.length_a   1.000
_cell.length_b   1.000
_cell.length_c   1.000
_cell.angle_alpha   90.00
_cell.angle_beta   90.00
_cell.angle_gamma   90.00
#
_symmetry.space_group_name_H-M   'P 1'
#
loop_
_entity.id
_entity.type
_entity.pdbx_description
1 polymer ?
#
loop_
_entity_poly.entity_id
_entity_poly.type
_entity_poly.pdbx_seq_one_letter_code
_entity_poly.pdbx_strand_id
1 'polypeptide(L)'
;SLRKAMSKSLGKEFFDTYFEKFKKGASENGIDEDEARNIWDHINTMGSWAFNRSHAVSYGLVSYWCCVLKSKFPLEFAAACLRNVKDDEQGVRLLREVIKEGLAYKPFDKFKSLENWSVQDGELIGGLIGVKGIGPKMASDIVERRKLRQPLTPRQETLLNTGETPYEDIFECDRRFGHIKADPAKHNIKTKITDIAELDGDNPGVFVFFGKLKEKNLRDLNETVNLAKRGGKKVDRNNLWLNITLEDDTGPIICTIDRFKYDRIGKQIVEEGRMGDWYLMKGKIRSGFRKIYVERYRRLE
;
A
#
# COMPACT_ATOMS: atom_id res chain seq x y z
N SER A 1 -25.40 -19.61 14.37
CA SER A 1 -24.88 -20.74 15.12
C SER A 1 -23.58 -20.35 15.81
N LEU A 2 -23.25 -21.02 16.94
CA LEU A 2 -22.04 -20.81 17.74
C LEU A 2 -20.77 -20.86 16.88
N ARG A 3 -20.65 -21.83 15.95
CA ARG A 3 -19.51 -21.91 15.02
C ARG A 3 -19.30 -20.62 14.21
N LYS A 4 -20.37 -19.96 13.75
CA LYS A 4 -20.28 -18.71 13.01
C LYS A 4 -19.87 -17.54 13.92
N ALA A 5 -20.32 -17.56 15.18
CA ALA A 5 -19.95 -16.58 16.19
C ALA A 5 -18.46 -16.69 16.55
N MET A 6 -17.95 -17.91 16.72
CA MET A 6 -16.52 -18.19 16.98
C MET A 6 -15.65 -17.70 15.80
N SER A 7 -16.05 -18.03 14.55
CA SER A 7 -15.27 -17.64 13.37
C SER A 7 -15.24 -16.12 13.11
N LYS A 8 -16.18 -15.36 13.69
CA LYS A 8 -16.30 -13.90 13.54
C LYS A 8 -15.88 -13.11 14.79
N SER A 9 -15.41 -13.79 15.84
CA SER A 9 -15.02 -13.19 17.11
C SER A 9 -16.05 -12.21 17.68
N LEU A 10 -17.34 -12.61 17.73
CA LEU A 10 -18.46 -11.74 18.08
C LEU A 10 -18.52 -11.34 19.56
N GLY A 11 -17.55 -11.79 20.38
CA GLY A 11 -17.42 -11.39 21.77
C GLY A 11 -18.27 -12.18 22.77
N LYS A 12 -17.97 -12.01 24.06
CA LYS A 12 -18.56 -12.75 25.17
C LYS A 12 -20.09 -12.54 25.27
N GLU A 13 -20.55 -11.30 25.13
CA GLU A 13 -21.96 -10.95 25.22
C GLU A 13 -22.86 -11.73 24.24
N PHE A 14 -22.35 -11.97 23.02
CA PHE A 14 -23.06 -12.77 22.04
C PHE A 14 -23.14 -14.25 22.46
N PHE A 15 -22.08 -14.78 23.05
CA PHE A 15 -22.05 -16.17 23.52
C PHE A 15 -23.00 -16.36 24.70
N ASP A 16 -23.06 -15.43 25.63
CA ASP A 16 -23.91 -15.51 26.82
C ASP A 16 -25.41 -15.65 26.45
N THR A 17 -25.82 -15.10 25.31
CA THR A 17 -27.23 -15.24 24.81
C THR A 17 -27.60 -16.70 24.48
N TYR A 18 -26.62 -17.58 24.26
CA TYR A 18 -26.85 -18.98 23.93
C TYR A 18 -26.63 -19.93 25.11
N PHE A 19 -26.16 -19.44 26.25
CA PHE A 19 -25.82 -20.29 27.39
C PHE A 19 -27.01 -21.07 27.94
N GLU A 20 -28.16 -20.43 28.15
CA GLU A 20 -29.36 -21.11 28.65
C GLU A 20 -29.82 -22.24 27.74
N LYS A 21 -29.74 -22.05 26.42
CA LYS A 21 -30.06 -23.09 25.45
C LYS A 21 -29.06 -24.25 25.50
N PHE A 22 -27.77 -23.93 25.67
CA PHE A 22 -26.71 -24.94 25.83
C PHE A 22 -26.89 -25.73 27.10
N LYS A 23 -27.13 -25.07 28.26
CA LYS A 23 -27.36 -25.67 29.55
C LYS A 23 -28.54 -26.65 29.52
N LYS A 24 -29.67 -26.26 28.91
CA LYS A 24 -30.84 -27.12 28.75
C LYS A 24 -30.47 -28.40 27.94
N GLY A 25 -29.81 -28.24 26.81
CA GLY A 25 -29.38 -29.41 25.99
C GLY A 25 -28.37 -30.28 26.71
N ALA A 26 -27.45 -29.72 27.50
CA ALA A 26 -26.51 -30.48 28.31
C ALA A 26 -27.23 -31.34 29.36
N SER A 27 -28.18 -30.76 30.09
CA SER A 27 -29.00 -31.48 31.08
C SER A 27 -29.82 -32.59 30.44
N GLU A 28 -30.41 -32.40 29.28
CA GLU A 28 -31.13 -33.43 28.50
C GLU A 28 -30.21 -34.61 28.11
N ASN A 29 -28.90 -34.42 28.03
CA ASN A 29 -27.87 -35.41 27.77
C ASN A 29 -27.14 -35.93 29.02
N GLY A 30 -27.65 -35.64 30.24
CA GLY A 30 -27.13 -36.15 31.48
C GLY A 30 -25.87 -35.42 32.00
N ILE A 31 -25.55 -34.27 31.48
CA ILE A 31 -24.45 -33.39 31.95
C ILE A 31 -25.01 -32.46 33.02
N ASP A 32 -24.37 -32.41 34.18
CA ASP A 32 -24.79 -31.51 35.26
C ASP A 32 -24.44 -30.03 34.96
N GLU A 33 -25.02 -29.13 35.79
CA GLU A 33 -24.89 -27.72 35.53
C GLU A 33 -23.45 -27.18 35.65
N ASP A 34 -22.68 -27.73 36.59
CA ASP A 34 -21.31 -27.25 36.84
C ASP A 34 -20.38 -27.72 35.70
N GLU A 35 -20.55 -28.96 35.25
CA GLU A 35 -19.84 -29.47 34.07
C GLU A 35 -20.23 -28.74 32.80
N ALA A 36 -21.51 -28.46 32.58
CA ALA A 36 -22.00 -27.66 31.44
C ALA A 36 -21.41 -26.24 31.47
N ARG A 37 -21.28 -25.62 32.64
CA ARG A 37 -20.65 -24.30 32.79
C ARG A 37 -19.18 -24.34 32.46
N ASN A 38 -18.43 -25.33 32.97
CA ASN A 38 -17.02 -25.52 32.65
C ASN A 38 -16.78 -25.69 31.15
N ILE A 39 -17.60 -26.51 30.49
CA ILE A 39 -17.53 -26.67 29.04
C ILE A 39 -17.81 -25.35 28.31
N TRP A 40 -18.81 -24.60 28.80
CA TRP A 40 -19.17 -23.30 28.21
C TRP A 40 -18.07 -22.25 28.35
N ASP A 41 -17.42 -22.18 29.50
CA ASP A 41 -16.31 -21.27 29.76
C ASP A 41 -15.08 -21.62 28.91
N HIS A 42 -14.81 -22.91 28.68
CA HIS A 42 -13.82 -23.35 27.72
C HIS A 42 -14.17 -22.93 26.29
N ILE A 43 -15.45 -23.09 25.87
CA ILE A 43 -15.92 -22.62 24.53
C ILE A 43 -15.76 -21.11 24.39
N ASN A 44 -16.10 -20.34 25.42
CA ASN A 44 -15.94 -18.88 25.43
C ASN A 44 -14.46 -18.47 25.31
N THR A 45 -13.60 -19.11 26.09
CA THR A 45 -12.15 -18.87 26.05
C THR A 45 -11.58 -19.22 24.67
N MET A 46 -11.95 -20.36 24.11
CA MET A 46 -11.55 -20.77 22.77
C MET A 46 -12.20 -19.92 21.67
N GLY A 47 -13.40 -19.41 21.90
CA GLY A 47 -14.17 -18.63 20.93
C GLY A 47 -13.52 -17.32 20.53
N SER A 48 -12.73 -16.72 21.42
CA SER A 48 -11.95 -15.51 21.13
C SER A 48 -10.64 -15.80 20.35
N TRP A 49 -10.13 -17.05 20.46
CA TRP A 49 -8.82 -17.46 19.92
C TRP A 49 -8.85 -18.81 19.21
N ALA A 50 -10.04 -19.34 18.87
CA ALA A 50 -10.18 -20.63 18.22
C ALA A 50 -9.56 -20.61 16.81
N PHE A 51 -8.29 -21.00 16.75
CA PHE A 51 -7.56 -21.14 15.50
C PHE A 51 -7.33 -22.62 15.20
N ASN A 52 -7.67 -23.02 13.98
CA ASN A 52 -7.52 -24.42 13.57
C ASN A 52 -6.04 -24.82 13.61
N ARG A 53 -5.69 -25.80 14.48
CA ARG A 53 -4.31 -26.27 14.67
C ARG A 53 -3.68 -26.76 13.37
N SER A 54 -4.41 -27.50 12.55
CA SER A 54 -3.89 -27.97 11.25
C SER A 54 -3.60 -26.81 10.30
N HIS A 55 -4.43 -25.76 10.31
CA HIS A 55 -4.19 -24.55 9.56
C HIS A 55 -2.92 -23.82 10.06
N ALA A 56 -2.77 -23.65 11.38
CA ALA A 56 -1.59 -23.02 11.97
C ALA A 56 -0.30 -23.78 11.60
N VAL A 57 -0.30 -25.11 11.71
CA VAL A 57 0.85 -25.95 11.34
C VAL A 57 1.16 -25.83 9.85
N SER A 58 0.15 -25.91 8.99
CA SER A 58 0.34 -25.80 7.53
C SER A 58 0.93 -24.45 7.13
N TYR A 59 0.39 -23.35 7.65
CA TYR A 59 0.93 -22.01 7.36
C TYR A 59 2.32 -21.81 7.99
N GLY A 60 2.56 -22.34 9.17
CA GLY A 60 3.88 -22.33 9.80
C GLY A 60 4.94 -23.03 8.95
N LEU A 61 4.61 -24.19 8.36
CA LEU A 61 5.49 -24.89 7.42
C LEU A 61 5.74 -24.09 6.15
N VAL A 62 4.71 -23.50 5.54
CA VAL A 62 4.86 -22.66 4.35
C VAL A 62 5.75 -21.45 4.67
N SER A 63 5.52 -20.77 5.80
CA SER A 63 6.35 -19.65 6.25
C SER A 63 7.81 -20.08 6.44
N TYR A 64 8.05 -21.22 7.07
CA TYR A 64 9.40 -21.78 7.24
C TYR A 64 10.09 -22.04 5.89
N TRP A 65 9.39 -22.66 4.94
CA TRP A 65 9.93 -22.87 3.59
C TRP A 65 10.25 -21.57 2.89
N CYS A 66 9.39 -20.55 2.99
CA CYS A 66 9.68 -19.24 2.44
C CYS A 66 10.95 -18.62 3.04
N CYS A 67 11.15 -18.73 4.35
CA CYS A 67 12.38 -18.27 5.01
C CYS A 67 13.63 -19.03 4.50
N VAL A 68 13.54 -20.34 4.36
CA VAL A 68 14.65 -21.19 3.83
C VAL A 68 14.97 -20.82 2.39
N LEU A 69 13.95 -20.68 1.53
CA LEU A 69 14.14 -20.30 0.13
C LEU A 69 14.73 -18.90 0.01
N LYS A 70 14.21 -17.93 0.75
CA LYS A 70 14.73 -16.57 0.78
C LYS A 70 16.19 -16.50 1.24
N SER A 71 16.57 -17.30 2.25
CA SER A 71 17.94 -17.34 2.75
C SER A 71 18.92 -18.01 1.79
N LYS A 72 18.50 -19.07 1.09
CA LYS A 72 19.39 -19.84 0.21
C LYS A 72 19.41 -19.32 -1.23
N PHE A 73 18.30 -18.78 -1.70
CA PHE A 73 18.07 -18.36 -3.09
C PHE A 73 17.38 -16.99 -3.13
N PRO A 74 18.00 -15.92 -2.62
CA PRO A 74 17.35 -14.63 -2.42
C PRO A 74 16.87 -13.99 -3.74
N LEU A 75 17.65 -14.11 -4.82
CA LEU A 75 17.26 -13.55 -6.12
C LEU A 75 16.10 -14.30 -6.77
N GLU A 76 16.12 -15.63 -6.75
CA GLU A 76 15.06 -16.47 -7.26
C GLU A 76 13.77 -16.31 -6.47
N PHE A 77 13.89 -16.16 -5.14
CA PHE A 77 12.76 -15.88 -4.26
C PHE A 77 12.14 -14.52 -4.58
N ALA A 78 12.98 -13.48 -4.74
CA ALA A 78 12.54 -12.15 -5.15
C ALA A 78 11.84 -12.17 -6.52
N ALA A 79 12.43 -12.85 -7.51
CA ALA A 79 11.82 -13.02 -8.84
C ALA A 79 10.46 -13.72 -8.75
N ALA A 80 10.34 -14.79 -7.95
CA ALA A 80 9.08 -15.50 -7.75
C ALA A 80 8.01 -14.61 -7.11
N CYS A 81 8.36 -13.83 -6.10
CA CYS A 81 7.45 -12.87 -5.47
C CYS A 81 7.00 -11.79 -6.45
N LEU A 82 7.93 -11.20 -7.21
CA LEU A 82 7.64 -10.14 -8.20
C LEU A 82 6.76 -10.62 -9.38
N ARG A 83 6.83 -11.90 -9.74
CA ARG A 83 5.92 -12.50 -10.74
C ARG A 83 4.48 -12.57 -10.27
N ASN A 84 4.23 -12.54 -8.97
CA ASN A 84 2.93 -12.75 -8.35
C ASN A 84 2.38 -11.47 -7.68
N VAL A 85 2.94 -10.30 -7.94
CA VAL A 85 2.38 -9.03 -7.47
C VAL A 85 1.04 -8.73 -8.16
N LYS A 86 0.16 -8.06 -7.47
CA LYS A 86 -1.18 -7.72 -7.99
C LYS A 86 -1.17 -6.47 -8.87
N ASP A 87 -0.25 -5.55 -8.55
CA ASP A 87 -0.13 -4.25 -9.21
C ASP A 87 1.33 -3.74 -9.12
N ASP A 88 1.61 -2.69 -9.87
CA ASP A 88 2.94 -2.09 -9.93
C ASP A 88 3.37 -1.48 -8.60
N GLU A 89 2.43 -0.95 -7.81
CA GLU A 89 2.72 -0.37 -6.49
C GLU A 89 3.26 -1.44 -5.52
N GLN A 90 2.66 -2.63 -5.52
CA GLN A 90 3.17 -3.76 -4.74
C GLN A 90 4.54 -4.21 -5.23
N GLY A 91 4.76 -4.19 -6.56
CA GLY A 91 6.05 -4.51 -7.18
C GLY A 91 7.15 -3.56 -6.73
N VAL A 92 6.88 -2.26 -6.78
CA VAL A 92 7.81 -1.21 -6.32
C VAL A 92 8.13 -1.36 -4.83
N ARG A 93 7.13 -1.61 -3.97
CA ARG A 93 7.36 -1.85 -2.54
C ARG A 93 8.26 -3.05 -2.30
N LEU A 94 8.03 -4.15 -3.02
CA LEU A 94 8.85 -5.35 -2.90
C LEU A 94 10.28 -5.13 -3.36
N LEU A 95 10.48 -4.40 -4.47
CA LEU A 95 11.83 -4.06 -4.97
C LEU A 95 12.62 -3.23 -3.97
N ARG A 96 11.98 -2.28 -3.26
CA ARG A 96 12.64 -1.51 -2.19
C ARG A 96 13.17 -2.42 -1.08
N GLU A 97 12.41 -3.43 -0.68
CA GLU A 97 12.87 -4.40 0.33
C GLU A 97 14.03 -5.25 -0.22
N VAL A 98 13.96 -5.67 -1.48
CA VAL A 98 15.04 -6.42 -2.15
C VAL A 98 16.35 -5.62 -2.13
N ILE A 99 16.31 -4.32 -2.41
CA ILE A 99 17.50 -3.47 -2.42
C ILE A 99 18.00 -3.20 -0.99
N LYS A 100 17.11 -3.00 -0.01
CA LYS A 100 17.51 -2.88 1.42
C LYS A 100 18.27 -4.11 1.90
N GLU A 101 17.98 -5.28 1.34
CA GLU A 101 18.69 -6.52 1.60
C GLU A 101 20.03 -6.64 0.84
N GLY A 102 20.41 -5.61 0.10
CA GLY A 102 21.69 -5.55 -0.64
C GLY A 102 21.65 -6.25 -2.01
N LEU A 103 20.48 -6.60 -2.52
CA LEU A 103 20.33 -7.24 -3.83
C LEU A 103 20.17 -6.17 -4.93
N ALA A 104 20.92 -6.32 -6.02
CA ALA A 104 20.79 -5.47 -7.20
C ALA A 104 19.73 -6.01 -8.16
N TYR A 105 19.09 -5.12 -8.91
CA TYR A 105 18.18 -5.49 -9.99
C TYR A 105 18.32 -4.55 -11.18
N LYS A 106 17.86 -5.03 -12.34
CA LYS A 106 17.61 -4.20 -13.52
C LYS A 106 16.12 -4.20 -13.82
N PRO A 107 15.48 -3.04 -13.94
CA PRO A 107 14.04 -2.98 -14.24
C PRO A 107 13.69 -3.60 -15.59
N PHE A 108 14.61 -3.53 -16.53
CA PHE A 108 14.49 -4.08 -17.89
C PHE A 108 15.87 -4.17 -18.54
N ASP A 109 16.06 -5.21 -19.37
CA ASP A 109 17.22 -5.35 -20.25
C ASP A 109 16.76 -5.76 -21.64
N LYS A 110 17.10 -4.95 -22.66
CA LYS A 110 16.66 -5.14 -24.03
C LYS A 110 16.99 -6.52 -24.61
N PHE A 111 18.06 -7.16 -24.15
CA PHE A 111 18.54 -8.43 -24.70
C PHE A 111 18.29 -9.62 -23.76
N LYS A 112 18.33 -9.39 -22.46
CA LYS A 112 18.25 -10.44 -21.43
C LYS A 112 16.84 -10.65 -20.87
N SER A 113 15.99 -9.61 -20.84
CA SER A 113 14.64 -9.74 -20.26
C SER A 113 13.86 -10.87 -20.92
N LEU A 114 13.40 -11.80 -20.10
CA LEU A 114 12.42 -12.83 -20.45
C LEU A 114 10.99 -12.27 -20.32
N GLU A 115 9.99 -13.13 -20.44
CA GLU A 115 8.59 -12.72 -20.32
C GLU A 115 8.30 -12.05 -18.96
N ASN A 116 8.81 -12.66 -17.89
CA ASN A 116 8.63 -12.23 -16.50
C ASN A 116 9.96 -12.00 -15.80
N TRP A 117 9.91 -11.50 -14.57
CA TRP A 117 11.08 -11.39 -13.71
C TRP A 117 11.88 -12.68 -13.67
N SER A 118 13.18 -12.58 -13.83
CA SER A 118 14.09 -13.73 -13.88
C SER A 118 15.44 -13.40 -13.29
N VAL A 119 16.18 -14.43 -12.91
CA VAL A 119 17.59 -14.30 -12.52
C VAL A 119 18.46 -14.75 -13.69
N GLN A 120 19.38 -13.90 -14.12
CA GLN A 120 20.33 -14.19 -15.18
C GLN A 120 21.68 -13.60 -14.81
N ASP A 121 22.73 -14.39 -14.96
CA ASP A 121 24.11 -13.99 -14.66
C ASP A 121 24.27 -13.43 -13.22
N GLY A 122 23.47 -13.91 -12.26
CA GLY A 122 23.48 -13.44 -10.87
C GLY A 122 22.78 -12.09 -10.64
N GLU A 123 22.03 -11.58 -11.62
CA GLU A 123 21.23 -10.35 -11.51
C GLU A 123 19.73 -10.64 -11.59
N LEU A 124 18.94 -9.92 -10.81
CA LEU A 124 17.48 -9.91 -10.91
C LEU A 124 17.07 -8.97 -12.05
N ILE A 125 16.43 -9.51 -13.08
CA ILE A 125 16.07 -8.76 -14.28
C ILE A 125 14.55 -8.76 -14.47
N GLY A 126 13.99 -7.56 -14.67
CA GLY A 126 12.58 -7.34 -14.94
C GLY A 126 12.12 -7.95 -16.25
N GLY A 127 10.87 -8.41 -16.27
CA GLY A 127 10.28 -9.06 -17.44
C GLY A 127 9.79 -8.08 -18.50
N LEU A 128 9.68 -8.57 -19.73
CA LEU A 128 9.13 -7.83 -20.87
C LEU A 128 7.69 -7.35 -20.61
N ILE A 129 6.89 -8.10 -19.85
CA ILE A 129 5.51 -7.70 -19.50
C ILE A 129 5.44 -6.44 -18.62
N GLY A 130 6.53 -6.08 -17.95
CA GLY A 130 6.64 -4.83 -17.20
C GLY A 130 6.89 -3.62 -18.08
N VAL A 131 7.24 -3.81 -19.36
CA VAL A 131 7.47 -2.70 -20.30
C VAL A 131 6.14 -2.21 -20.84
N LYS A 132 5.91 -0.91 -20.78
CA LYS A 132 4.68 -0.27 -21.23
C LYS A 132 4.39 -0.60 -22.70
N GLY A 133 3.21 -1.15 -22.95
CA GLY A 133 2.77 -1.55 -24.29
C GLY A 133 3.14 -2.98 -24.70
N ILE A 134 3.86 -3.73 -23.88
CA ILE A 134 4.19 -5.14 -24.11
C ILE A 134 3.27 -6.01 -23.24
N GLY A 135 2.29 -6.66 -23.86
CA GLY A 135 1.44 -7.64 -23.19
C GLY A 135 2.03 -9.07 -23.25
N PRO A 136 1.43 -10.05 -22.54
CA PRO A 136 1.96 -11.41 -22.43
C PRO A 136 2.24 -12.10 -23.78
N LYS A 137 1.32 -11.97 -24.75
CA LYS A 137 1.51 -12.57 -26.09
C LYS A 137 2.70 -11.99 -26.83
N MET A 138 2.89 -10.66 -26.76
CA MET A 138 4.02 -9.99 -27.40
C MET A 138 5.33 -10.33 -26.71
N ALA A 139 5.33 -10.41 -25.37
CA ALA A 139 6.50 -10.82 -24.60
C ALA A 139 6.97 -12.23 -24.99
N SER A 140 6.03 -13.18 -25.11
CA SER A 140 6.32 -14.55 -25.54
C SER A 140 6.87 -14.60 -26.98
N ASP A 141 6.26 -13.88 -27.93
CA ASP A 141 6.75 -13.79 -29.32
C ASP A 141 8.16 -13.18 -29.38
N ILE A 142 8.44 -12.13 -28.60
CA ILE A 142 9.80 -11.54 -28.56
C ILE A 142 10.83 -12.56 -28.05
N VAL A 143 10.51 -13.28 -26.97
CA VAL A 143 11.42 -14.30 -26.42
C VAL A 143 11.64 -15.43 -27.40
N GLU A 144 10.60 -15.89 -28.08
CA GLU A 144 10.68 -16.94 -29.08
C GLU A 144 11.52 -16.50 -30.28
N ARG A 145 11.27 -15.31 -30.86
CA ARG A 145 12.06 -14.74 -31.97
C ARG A 145 13.54 -14.62 -31.60
N ARG A 146 13.86 -14.19 -30.39
CA ARG A 146 15.26 -14.14 -29.92
C ARG A 146 15.89 -15.52 -29.88
N LYS A 147 15.19 -16.56 -29.40
CA LYS A 147 15.67 -17.95 -29.38
C LYS A 147 15.93 -18.48 -30.79
N LEU A 148 15.03 -18.16 -31.72
CA LEU A 148 15.12 -18.57 -33.11
C LEU A 148 16.01 -17.66 -33.98
N ARG A 149 16.61 -16.61 -33.39
CA ARG A 149 17.40 -15.58 -34.10
C ARG A 149 16.64 -14.90 -35.25
N GLN A 150 15.33 -14.78 -35.10
CA GLN A 150 14.46 -14.10 -36.05
C GLN A 150 14.42 -12.58 -35.76
N PRO A 151 14.25 -11.73 -36.80
CA PRO A 151 14.14 -10.31 -36.65
C PRO A 151 12.87 -9.95 -35.86
N LEU A 152 12.96 -8.96 -35.01
CA LEU A 152 11.82 -8.39 -34.31
C LEU A 152 10.97 -7.53 -35.26
N THR A 153 9.71 -7.37 -34.96
CA THR A 153 8.87 -6.42 -35.72
C THR A 153 9.24 -4.97 -35.35
N PRO A 154 9.03 -4.00 -36.29
CA PRO A 154 9.33 -2.58 -36.00
C PRO A 154 8.67 -2.06 -34.71
N ARG A 155 7.44 -2.50 -34.41
CA ARG A 155 6.73 -2.15 -33.19
C ARG A 155 7.42 -2.71 -31.94
N GLN A 156 7.87 -3.97 -31.99
CA GLN A 156 8.61 -4.60 -30.88
C GLN A 156 9.94 -3.89 -30.65
N GLU A 157 10.67 -3.55 -31.70
CA GLU A 157 11.93 -2.81 -31.58
C GLU A 157 11.72 -1.43 -30.97
N THR A 158 10.67 -0.69 -31.39
CA THR A 158 10.34 0.62 -30.81
C THR A 158 10.07 0.51 -29.33
N LEU A 159 9.22 -0.44 -28.90
CA LEU A 159 8.89 -0.63 -27.48
C LEU A 159 10.09 -1.05 -26.64
N LEU A 160 10.96 -1.93 -27.18
CA LEU A 160 12.19 -2.32 -26.50
C LEU A 160 13.23 -1.20 -26.43
N ASN A 161 13.26 -0.30 -27.41
CA ASN A 161 14.15 0.87 -27.38
C ASN A 161 13.66 1.93 -26.37
N THR A 162 12.35 2.08 -26.21
CA THR A 162 11.76 2.97 -25.20
C THR A 162 11.99 2.41 -23.79
N GLY A 163 11.70 1.11 -23.60
CA GLY A 163 11.97 0.40 -22.36
C GLY A 163 11.27 0.93 -21.11
N GLU A 164 10.23 1.78 -21.26
CA GLU A 164 9.55 2.43 -20.14
C GLU A 164 8.90 1.41 -19.22
N THR A 165 9.34 1.37 -17.95
CA THR A 165 8.81 0.49 -16.90
C THR A 165 8.40 1.28 -15.65
N PRO A 166 7.47 0.78 -14.81
CA PRO A 166 7.11 1.41 -13.54
C PRO A 166 8.21 1.21 -12.48
N TYR A 167 9.24 0.45 -12.78
CA TYR A 167 10.30 0.05 -11.83
C TYR A 167 11.58 0.87 -12.00
N GLU A 168 11.58 1.84 -12.91
CA GLU A 168 12.64 2.83 -13.04
C GLU A 168 12.50 3.89 -11.94
N ASP A 169 13.64 4.37 -11.49
CA ASP A 169 13.71 5.52 -10.57
C ASP A 169 12.89 5.38 -9.27
N ILE A 170 12.76 4.14 -8.75
CA ILE A 170 12.00 3.88 -7.50
C ILE A 170 12.59 4.58 -6.27
N PHE A 171 13.76 5.20 -6.42
CA PHE A 171 14.42 6.07 -5.44
C PHE A 171 14.53 7.52 -5.92
N GLU A 172 13.60 7.98 -6.75
CA GLU A 172 13.64 9.36 -7.29
C GLU A 172 13.68 10.40 -6.16
N CYS A 173 12.89 10.22 -5.11
CA CYS A 173 12.87 11.12 -3.97
C CYS A 173 14.23 11.18 -3.26
N ASP A 174 14.82 10.03 -2.96
CA ASP A 174 16.11 9.98 -2.27
C ASP A 174 17.25 10.48 -3.15
N ARG A 175 17.24 10.20 -4.45
CA ARG A 175 18.20 10.72 -5.41
C ARG A 175 18.13 12.24 -5.53
N ARG A 176 16.92 12.81 -5.57
CA ARG A 176 16.72 14.28 -5.70
C ARG A 176 16.88 15.03 -4.38
N PHE A 177 16.34 14.49 -3.29
CA PHE A 177 16.19 15.21 -2.03
C PHE A 177 16.88 14.54 -0.84
N GLY A 178 17.64 13.47 -1.06
CA GLY A 178 18.36 12.76 0.00
C GLY A 178 19.31 13.66 0.80
N HIS A 179 19.95 14.66 0.14
CA HIS A 179 20.78 15.66 0.80
C HIS A 179 19.99 16.56 1.76
N ILE A 180 18.71 16.87 1.45
CA ILE A 180 17.83 17.64 2.34
C ILE A 180 17.33 16.75 3.48
N LYS A 181 17.04 15.47 3.22
CA LYS A 181 16.68 14.50 4.27
C LYS A 181 17.83 14.30 5.26
N ALA A 182 19.08 14.27 4.78
CA ALA A 182 20.27 14.07 5.61
C ALA A 182 20.56 15.26 6.54
N ASP A 183 20.35 16.48 6.08
CA ASP A 183 20.59 17.70 6.88
C ASP A 183 19.45 18.73 6.69
N PRO A 184 18.28 18.47 7.28
CA PRO A 184 17.11 19.36 7.13
C PRO A 184 17.37 20.78 7.66
N ALA A 185 18.25 20.91 8.66
CA ALA A 185 18.53 22.20 9.32
C ALA A 185 19.17 23.21 8.35
N LYS A 186 20.10 22.77 7.49
CA LYS A 186 20.69 23.62 6.44
C LYS A 186 19.67 24.20 5.46
N HIS A 187 18.51 23.56 5.35
CA HIS A 187 17.41 23.97 4.47
C HIS A 187 16.27 24.68 5.21
N ASN A 188 16.54 25.17 6.42
CA ASN A 188 15.57 25.84 7.31
C ASN A 188 14.38 24.94 7.72
N ILE A 189 14.58 23.63 7.76
CA ILE A 189 13.60 22.65 8.19
C ILE A 189 13.95 22.18 9.60
N LYS A 190 13.15 22.57 10.59
CA LYS A 190 13.40 22.29 12.02
C LYS A 190 12.94 20.90 12.47
N THR A 191 12.27 20.17 11.62
CA THR A 191 11.66 18.87 11.94
C THR A 191 12.29 17.81 11.04
N LYS A 192 12.49 16.59 11.57
CA LYS A 192 12.91 15.44 10.78
C LYS A 192 11.94 15.25 9.60
N ILE A 193 12.48 14.95 8.44
CA ILE A 193 11.69 14.58 7.27
C ILE A 193 11.38 13.09 7.39
N THR A 194 10.11 12.75 7.24
CA THR A 194 9.57 11.41 7.43
C THR A 194 9.13 10.85 6.09
N ASP A 195 9.39 9.58 5.84
CA ASP A 195 8.93 8.91 4.64
C ASP A 195 7.42 8.62 4.73
N ILE A 196 6.73 8.64 3.58
CA ILE A 196 5.26 8.50 3.54
C ILE A 196 4.80 7.16 4.15
N ALA A 197 5.58 6.08 4.01
CA ALA A 197 5.24 4.79 4.61
C ALA A 197 5.17 4.82 6.14
N GLU A 198 5.91 5.73 6.79
CA GLU A 198 5.90 5.90 8.26
C GLU A 198 4.72 6.75 8.76
N LEU A 199 3.95 7.33 7.82
CA LEU A 199 2.83 8.23 8.13
C LEU A 199 1.54 7.42 8.24
N ASP A 200 1.13 7.08 9.45
CA ASP A 200 -0.10 6.34 9.72
C ASP A 200 -0.94 6.98 10.83
N GLY A 201 -2.17 6.45 10.99
CA GLY A 201 -3.10 6.93 12.01
C GLY A 201 -2.82 6.43 13.43
N ASP A 202 -1.93 5.46 13.58
CA ASP A 202 -1.56 4.87 14.88
C ASP A 202 -0.54 5.77 15.58
N ASN A 203 0.18 6.60 14.81
CA ASN A 203 1.14 7.57 15.32
C ASN A 203 0.71 9.01 14.97
N PRO A 204 -0.30 9.59 15.65
CA PRO A 204 -0.78 10.93 15.36
C PRO A 204 0.26 12.00 15.70
N GLY A 205 0.41 13.00 14.84
CA GLY A 205 1.40 14.05 15.03
C GLY A 205 1.49 15.03 13.87
N VAL A 206 2.50 15.90 13.94
CA VAL A 206 2.84 16.83 12.86
C VAL A 206 4.12 16.34 12.18
N PHE A 207 4.02 16.13 10.88
CA PHE A 207 5.09 15.57 10.07
C PHE A 207 5.49 16.51 8.94
N VAL A 208 6.75 16.39 8.51
CA VAL A 208 7.29 17.00 7.31
C VAL A 208 7.76 15.89 6.39
N PHE A 209 7.34 15.92 5.14
CA PHE A 209 7.66 14.88 4.15
C PHE A 209 7.73 15.45 2.73
N PHE A 210 8.35 14.72 1.83
CA PHE A 210 8.30 14.98 0.40
C PHE A 210 7.18 14.19 -0.25
N GLY A 211 6.62 14.72 -1.35
CA GLY A 211 5.69 13.96 -2.16
C GLY A 211 5.55 14.55 -3.56
N LYS A 212 5.47 13.65 -4.54
CA LYS A 212 5.19 13.93 -5.95
C LYS A 212 3.69 13.95 -6.17
N LEU A 213 3.17 14.98 -6.81
CA LEU A 213 1.74 15.14 -7.05
C LEU A 213 1.24 14.13 -8.09
N LYS A 214 0.33 13.24 -7.69
CA LYS A 214 -0.27 12.21 -8.53
C LYS A 214 -1.71 12.50 -8.90
N GLU A 215 -2.46 13.16 -8.02
CA GLU A 215 -3.88 13.41 -8.22
C GLU A 215 -4.33 14.66 -7.48
N LYS A 216 -5.30 15.37 -8.08
CA LYS A 216 -6.02 16.49 -7.45
C LYS A 216 -7.52 16.22 -7.51
N ASN A 217 -8.20 16.28 -6.39
CA ASN A 217 -9.65 16.10 -6.29
C ASN A 217 -10.25 17.26 -5.47
N LEU A 218 -10.82 18.22 -6.17
CA LEU A 218 -11.52 19.37 -5.58
C LEU A 218 -12.99 19.01 -5.36
N ARG A 219 -13.50 19.23 -4.15
CA ARG A 219 -14.90 18.99 -3.79
C ARG A 219 -15.51 20.26 -3.25
N ASP A 220 -16.68 20.64 -3.78
CA ASP A 220 -17.54 21.65 -3.18
C ASP A 220 -18.58 20.94 -2.30
N LEU A 221 -18.49 21.16 -1.01
CA LEU A 221 -19.45 20.58 -0.06
C LEU A 221 -20.83 21.24 -0.11
N ASN A 222 -20.97 22.39 -0.79
CA ASN A 222 -22.29 23.01 -1.01
C ASN A 222 -23.12 22.22 -2.02
N GLU A 223 -22.50 21.52 -2.97
CA GLU A 223 -23.19 20.65 -3.93
C GLU A 223 -23.71 19.36 -3.31
N THR A 224 -23.04 18.87 -2.26
CA THR A 224 -23.38 17.59 -1.59
C THR A 224 -24.33 17.74 -0.40
N VAL A 225 -24.44 18.92 0.17
CA VAL A 225 -25.36 19.19 1.29
C VAL A 225 -26.63 19.84 0.76
N ASN A 226 -27.71 19.05 0.70
CA ASN A 226 -29.05 19.54 0.37
C ASN A 226 -29.47 20.61 1.39
N LEU A 227 -29.24 21.88 1.07
CA LEU A 227 -29.45 23.06 1.93
C LEU A 227 -30.89 23.22 2.45
N ALA A 228 -31.85 22.52 1.81
CA ALA A 228 -33.25 22.48 2.22
C ALA A 228 -33.49 21.87 3.63
N LYS A 229 -32.56 21.09 4.15
CA LYS A 229 -32.70 20.44 5.46
C LYS A 229 -32.09 21.22 6.65
N ARG A 230 -31.40 22.33 6.43
CA ARG A 230 -30.74 23.11 7.49
C ARG A 230 -31.23 24.55 7.62
N GLY A 231 -32.51 24.78 7.47
CA GLY A 231 -33.12 26.07 7.87
C GLY A 231 -32.55 27.33 7.21
N GLY A 232 -32.39 27.33 5.91
CA GLY A 232 -32.40 28.53 5.07
C GLY A 232 -31.35 29.62 5.26
N LYS A 233 -30.32 29.46 6.10
CA LYS A 233 -29.20 30.43 6.16
C LYS A 233 -28.22 30.16 5.04
N LYS A 234 -28.22 31.04 4.02
CA LYS A 234 -27.11 31.09 3.04
C LYS A 234 -25.80 31.26 3.79
N VAL A 235 -24.98 30.22 3.80
CA VAL A 235 -23.64 30.29 4.33
C VAL A 235 -22.76 30.77 3.17
N ASP A 236 -22.52 32.06 3.16
CA ASP A 236 -21.63 32.78 2.20
C ASP A 236 -20.16 32.45 2.52
N ARG A 237 -19.81 31.17 2.57
CA ARG A 237 -18.44 30.71 2.85
C ARG A 237 -18.01 29.72 1.77
N ASN A 238 -16.82 29.94 1.27
CA ASN A 238 -16.12 28.99 0.42
C ASN A 238 -16.06 27.62 1.15
N ASN A 239 -16.72 26.63 0.57
CA ASN A 239 -16.86 25.29 1.17
C ASN A 239 -16.03 24.25 0.39
N LEU A 240 -14.98 24.75 -0.29
CA LEU A 240 -14.10 23.94 -1.11
C LEU A 240 -13.12 23.14 -0.24
N TRP A 241 -13.01 21.88 -0.54
CA TRP A 241 -12.07 20.94 0.06
C TRP A 241 -11.22 20.34 -1.05
N LEU A 242 -9.90 20.44 -0.92
CA LEU A 242 -8.98 19.83 -1.86
C LEU A 242 -8.34 18.59 -1.22
N ASN A 243 -8.53 17.44 -1.84
CA ASN A 243 -7.73 16.25 -1.58
C ASN A 243 -6.71 16.12 -2.70
N ILE A 244 -5.45 15.96 -2.35
CA ILE A 244 -4.38 15.62 -3.28
C ILE A 244 -3.75 14.30 -2.85
N THR A 245 -3.37 13.49 -3.82
CA THR A 245 -2.56 12.30 -3.58
C THR A 245 -1.12 12.67 -3.87
N LEU A 246 -0.26 12.53 -2.87
CA LEU A 246 1.18 12.65 -2.99
C LEU A 246 1.83 11.30 -2.83
N GLU A 247 2.93 11.07 -3.52
CA GLU A 247 3.70 9.85 -3.50
C GLU A 247 5.19 10.15 -3.36
N ASP A 248 5.87 9.42 -2.48
CA ASP A 248 7.33 9.35 -2.44
C ASP A 248 7.81 7.93 -2.82
N ASP A 249 9.09 7.66 -2.65
CA ASP A 249 9.67 6.35 -2.94
C ASP A 249 9.10 5.23 -2.04
N THR A 250 8.34 5.57 -1.00
CA THR A 250 7.82 4.60 -0.02
C THR A 250 6.30 4.37 -0.15
N GLY A 251 5.60 5.17 -0.92
CA GLY A 251 4.20 4.97 -1.26
C GLY A 251 3.36 6.24 -1.31
N PRO A 252 2.06 6.13 -1.57
CA PRO A 252 1.15 7.26 -1.65
C PRO A 252 0.53 7.64 -0.31
N ILE A 253 0.14 8.91 -0.17
CA ILE A 253 -0.68 9.42 0.92
C ILE A 253 -1.67 10.46 0.46
N ILE A 254 -2.87 10.47 1.07
CA ILE A 254 -3.87 11.49 0.81
C ILE A 254 -3.64 12.69 1.73
N CYS A 255 -3.48 13.85 1.13
CA CYS A 255 -3.34 15.13 1.82
C CYS A 255 -4.60 15.96 1.62
N THR A 256 -5.17 16.44 2.72
CA THR A 256 -6.39 17.24 2.71
C THR A 256 -6.11 18.68 3.07
N ILE A 257 -6.63 19.57 2.28
CA ILE A 257 -6.67 21.00 2.53
C ILE A 257 -8.13 21.37 2.74
N ASP A 258 -8.45 21.71 3.98
CA ASP A 258 -9.80 22.06 4.39
C ASP A 258 -10.21 23.45 3.89
N ARG A 259 -11.52 23.76 3.98
CA ARG A 259 -12.11 25.01 3.52
C ARG A 259 -11.46 26.27 4.13
N PHE A 260 -10.94 26.19 5.35
CA PHE A 260 -10.32 27.34 6.01
C PHE A 260 -8.93 27.67 5.48
N LYS A 261 -8.30 26.70 4.84
CA LYS A 261 -6.96 26.83 4.26
C LYS A 261 -6.98 26.85 2.74
N TYR A 262 -8.14 26.56 2.11
CA TYR A 262 -8.24 26.43 0.66
C TYR A 262 -7.75 27.70 -0.06
N ASP A 263 -8.23 28.86 0.33
CA ASP A 263 -7.86 30.12 -0.34
C ASP A 263 -6.36 30.43 -0.23
N ARG A 264 -5.74 30.03 0.89
CA ARG A 264 -4.31 30.29 1.14
C ARG A 264 -3.39 29.24 0.53
N ILE A 265 -3.80 27.99 0.47
CA ILE A 265 -2.96 26.85 0.11
C ILE A 265 -3.54 26.10 -1.11
N GLY A 266 -4.82 25.74 -1.05
CA GLY A 266 -5.44 24.86 -2.01
C GLY A 266 -5.57 25.46 -3.39
N LYS A 267 -5.96 26.72 -3.46
CA LYS A 267 -6.18 27.46 -4.72
C LYS A 267 -4.91 27.46 -5.59
N GLN A 268 -3.77 27.78 -5.00
CA GLN A 268 -2.51 27.81 -5.74
C GLN A 268 -2.10 26.43 -6.24
N ILE A 269 -2.32 25.37 -5.45
CA ILE A 269 -2.04 23.98 -5.90
C ILE A 269 -2.97 23.58 -7.06
N VAL A 270 -4.23 24.02 -7.03
CA VAL A 270 -5.18 23.73 -8.13
C VAL A 270 -4.77 24.44 -9.41
N GLU A 271 -4.44 25.71 -9.33
CA GLU A 271 -4.17 26.59 -10.49
C GLU A 271 -2.76 26.35 -11.08
N GLU A 272 -1.74 26.23 -10.25
CA GLU A 272 -0.34 26.20 -10.68
C GLU A 272 0.31 24.80 -10.62
N GLY A 273 -0.20 23.89 -9.74
CA GLY A 273 0.37 22.56 -9.54
C GLY A 273 0.15 21.66 -10.75
N ARG A 274 1.22 21.04 -11.26
CA ARG A 274 1.18 20.07 -12.35
C ARG A 274 1.38 18.66 -11.80
N MET A 275 0.80 17.66 -12.46
CA MET A 275 1.08 16.26 -12.14
C MET A 275 2.58 16.00 -12.31
N GLY A 276 3.19 15.35 -11.33
CA GLY A 276 4.64 15.13 -11.30
C GLY A 276 5.44 16.18 -10.54
N ASP A 277 4.86 17.32 -10.16
CA ASP A 277 5.55 18.31 -9.31
C ASP A 277 5.83 17.75 -7.93
N TRP A 278 6.99 18.08 -7.40
CA TRP A 278 7.37 17.72 -6.05
C TRP A 278 7.05 18.81 -5.04
N TYR A 279 6.59 18.38 -3.89
CA TYR A 279 6.25 19.25 -2.77
C TYR A 279 6.95 18.80 -1.49
N LEU A 280 7.48 19.76 -0.75
CA LEU A 280 7.76 19.60 0.66
C LEU A 280 6.52 20.01 1.44
N MET A 281 5.92 19.05 2.15
CA MET A 281 4.67 19.24 2.88
C MET A 281 4.91 19.20 4.38
N LYS A 282 4.18 20.05 5.10
CA LYS A 282 3.98 19.94 6.54
C LYS A 282 2.50 19.78 6.83
N GLY A 283 2.14 18.76 7.59
CA GLY A 283 0.77 18.50 7.94
C GLY A 283 0.61 17.65 9.19
N LYS A 284 -0.65 17.53 9.63
CA LYS A 284 -1.02 16.81 10.85
C LYS A 284 -1.81 15.56 10.53
N ILE A 285 -1.42 14.42 11.11
CA ILE A 285 -2.20 13.19 11.13
C ILE A 285 -3.06 13.16 12.40
N ARG A 286 -4.31 12.72 12.25
CA ARG A 286 -5.23 12.47 13.37
C ARG A 286 -5.30 10.98 13.64
N SER A 287 -5.50 10.60 14.89
CA SER A 287 -5.64 9.19 15.30
C SER A 287 -6.72 8.46 14.47
N GLY A 288 -6.40 7.24 14.06
CA GLY A 288 -7.29 6.35 13.31
C GLY A 288 -7.42 6.65 11.80
N PHE A 289 -6.69 7.64 11.25
CA PHE A 289 -6.80 8.00 9.83
C PHE A 289 -5.42 8.12 9.17
N ARG A 290 -5.16 7.35 8.13
CA ARG A 290 -4.00 7.54 7.25
C ARG A 290 -4.27 8.68 6.26
N LYS A 291 -4.39 9.89 6.80
CA LYS A 291 -4.71 11.10 6.04
C LYS A 291 -4.05 12.31 6.68
N ILE A 292 -3.41 13.15 5.87
CA ILE A 292 -2.73 14.37 6.34
C ILE A 292 -3.59 15.59 6.12
N TYR A 293 -3.73 16.39 7.16
CA TYR A 293 -4.30 17.75 7.07
C TYR A 293 -3.16 18.74 6.88
N VAL A 294 -3.05 19.31 5.67
CA VAL A 294 -1.95 20.19 5.27
C VAL A 294 -1.95 21.47 6.09
N GLU A 295 -0.79 21.85 6.60
CA GLU A 295 -0.57 23.12 7.31
C GLU A 295 0.21 24.10 6.46
N ARG A 296 1.24 23.66 5.77
CA ARG A 296 2.11 24.42 4.88
C ARG A 296 2.68 23.54 3.77
N TYR A 297 3.07 24.16 2.68
CA TYR A 297 3.79 23.48 1.60
C TYR A 297 4.82 24.40 0.96
N ARG A 298 5.76 23.81 0.25
CA ARG A 298 6.70 24.46 -0.66
C ARG A 298 6.82 23.57 -1.89
N ARG A 299 6.52 24.12 -3.06
CA ARG A 299 6.80 23.45 -4.34
C ARG A 299 8.32 23.43 -4.55
N LEU A 300 8.82 22.31 -5.03
CA LEU A 300 10.23 22.07 -5.32
C LEU A 300 10.39 22.01 -6.84
N GLU A 301 11.45 22.64 -7.32
CA GLU A 301 11.80 22.65 -8.75
C GLU A 301 12.69 21.45 -9.11
#